data_d78e44b63675bd4153861dfb5cc01249
#
_entry.id   d78e44b63675bd4153861dfb5cc01249
#
_cell.length_a   1.000
_cell.length_b   1.000
_cell.length_c   1.000
_cell.angle_alpha   90.00
_cell.angle_beta   90.00
_cell.angle_gamma   90.00
#
_symmetry.space_group_name_H-M   'P 1'
#
loop_
_entity.id
_entity.type
_entity.pdbx_description
1 polymer ?
#
loop_
_entity_poly.entity_id
_entity_poly.type
_entity_poly.pdbx_seq_one_letter_code
_entity_poly.pdbx_strand_id
1 'polypeptide(L)'
;MIWGFVFFAVLTSFWVCWLTIRMAHQLKFGGDESSGVQKFHDHWVPRLGGIPIFISFFSGLLLLSWGMHDGEQTFANVILCTLPAFGIGLLEDITRRAGVLPRLVMTMVAAGLGWWLLDAGLHRLDIPGVDTLLAMWPLFALVLTLVAAGGVAHAINIIDGYNGLSGFFVIVVLASLAVVASQVGDVLVMQIALISAASVLGFLVWNFPFGRIFMGDAGAYLLGFVIAELAMMLVVRNPEVSPWCPLLLVMYPVWETLFSVFRRALRSLAQIGQPDALHLHQLIYRRLMKRYGSSKDPHHRLMRNSFTSLYLWALAVFCAVPAMLFWNNTPALMGFSFLFAISYVILYRRLIQFRMPRFMVLKPSASKRLHTSKRTRSSSK
;
A
#
# COMPACT_ATOMS: atom_id res chain seq x y z
N MET A 1 4.65 17.54 -21.45
CA MET A 1 5.93 17.52 -20.69
C MET A 1 5.89 16.51 -19.52
N ILE A 2 4.84 16.49 -18.68
CA ILE A 2 4.76 15.57 -17.52
C ILE A 2 4.96 14.08 -17.87
N TRP A 3 4.44 13.61 -18.98
CA TRP A 3 4.57 12.21 -19.42
C TRP A 3 6.01 11.76 -19.65
N GLY A 4 6.92 12.68 -20.01
CA GLY A 4 8.35 12.39 -20.10
C GLY A 4 8.95 12.08 -18.74
N PHE A 5 8.59 12.85 -17.70
CA PHE A 5 9.04 12.61 -16.32
C PHE A 5 8.43 11.34 -15.73
N VAL A 6 7.16 11.06 -16.02
CA VAL A 6 6.49 9.80 -15.64
C VAL A 6 7.21 8.61 -16.27
N PHE A 7 7.50 8.64 -17.57
CA PHE A 7 8.23 7.58 -18.25
C PHE A 7 9.65 7.40 -17.69
N PHE A 8 10.36 8.51 -17.45
CA PHE A 8 11.68 8.50 -16.81
C PHE A 8 11.62 7.82 -15.43
N ALA A 9 10.63 8.15 -14.60
CA ALA A 9 10.47 7.55 -13.28
C ALA A 9 10.21 6.03 -13.36
N VAL A 10 9.35 5.56 -14.29
CA VAL A 10 9.14 4.13 -14.51
C VAL A 10 10.45 3.43 -14.87
N LEU A 11 11.20 3.98 -15.85
CA LEU A 11 12.45 3.37 -16.28
C LEU A 11 13.52 3.37 -15.18
N THR A 12 13.65 4.48 -14.45
CA THR A 12 14.60 4.58 -13.34
C THR A 12 14.29 3.51 -12.28
N SER A 13 13.03 3.41 -11.82
CA SER A 13 12.64 2.40 -10.87
C SER A 13 12.88 0.98 -11.40
N PHE A 14 12.54 0.71 -12.66
CA PHE A 14 12.74 -0.59 -13.30
C PHE A 14 14.24 -0.99 -13.29
N TRP A 15 15.12 -0.11 -13.76
CA TRP A 15 16.55 -0.42 -13.87
C TRP A 15 17.23 -0.48 -12.51
N VAL A 16 16.86 0.40 -11.57
CA VAL A 16 17.39 0.35 -10.21
C VAL A 16 16.91 -0.90 -9.47
N CYS A 17 15.67 -1.38 -9.70
CA CYS A 17 15.21 -2.68 -9.20
C CYS A 17 16.10 -3.83 -9.72
N TRP A 18 16.36 -3.85 -11.02
CA TRP A 18 17.24 -4.86 -11.61
C TRP A 18 18.63 -4.86 -10.95
N LEU A 19 19.21 -3.69 -10.79
CA LEU A 19 20.53 -3.53 -10.14
C LEU A 19 20.48 -3.98 -8.68
N THR A 20 19.45 -3.55 -7.92
CA THR A 20 19.25 -3.92 -6.52
C THR A 20 19.11 -5.43 -6.34
N ILE A 21 18.31 -6.10 -7.19
CA ILE A 21 18.16 -7.56 -7.17
C ILE A 21 19.51 -8.23 -7.40
N ARG A 22 20.24 -7.80 -8.43
CA ARG A 22 21.54 -8.38 -8.79
C ARG A 22 22.57 -8.22 -7.67
N MET A 23 22.69 -7.01 -7.11
CA MET A 23 23.62 -6.72 -6.01
C MET A 23 23.25 -7.48 -4.73
N ALA A 24 21.96 -7.51 -4.38
CA ALA A 24 21.49 -8.21 -3.20
C ALA A 24 21.77 -9.72 -3.25
N HIS A 25 21.60 -10.36 -4.42
CA HIS A 25 21.95 -11.76 -4.62
C HIS A 25 23.47 -12.00 -4.54
N GLN A 26 24.29 -11.12 -5.07
CA GLN A 26 25.76 -11.25 -5.00
C GLN A 26 26.28 -11.09 -3.56
N LEU A 27 25.74 -10.11 -2.82
CA LEU A 27 26.20 -9.79 -1.47
C LEU A 27 25.47 -10.61 -0.38
N LYS A 28 24.42 -11.36 -0.72
CA LYS A 28 23.51 -12.03 0.20
C LYS A 28 23.00 -11.10 1.31
N PHE A 29 22.65 -9.87 0.95
CA PHE A 29 22.32 -8.79 1.86
C PHE A 29 20.86 -8.34 1.70
N GLY A 30 20.20 -7.97 2.81
CA GLY A 30 18.85 -7.40 2.81
C GLY A 30 17.74 -8.36 2.36
N GLY A 31 17.93 -9.65 2.48
CA GLY A 31 16.97 -10.65 2.05
C GLY A 31 16.13 -11.25 3.16
N ASP A 32 15.02 -11.84 2.77
CA ASP A 32 14.12 -12.58 3.66
C ASP A 32 14.26 -14.08 3.44
N GLU A 33 14.47 -14.81 4.56
CA GLU A 33 14.52 -16.27 4.55
C GLU A 33 13.11 -16.88 4.58
N SER A 34 12.95 -18.08 4.02
CA SER A 34 11.66 -18.75 3.87
C SER A 34 11.04 -19.29 5.18
N SER A 35 11.64 -19.03 6.34
CA SER A 35 11.17 -19.52 7.64
C SER A 35 10.28 -18.48 8.36
N GLY A 36 9.04 -18.85 8.71
CA GLY A 36 8.11 -18.05 9.50
C GLY A 36 6.63 -18.26 9.15
N VAL A 37 5.73 -18.01 10.12
CA VAL A 37 4.28 -18.28 10.02
C VAL A 37 3.57 -17.41 8.96
N GLN A 38 4.17 -16.29 8.58
CA GLN A 38 3.62 -15.32 7.62
C GLN A 38 4.31 -15.37 6.24
N LYS A 39 5.29 -16.29 6.03
CA LYS A 39 6.09 -16.34 4.82
C LYS A 39 5.54 -17.37 3.84
N PHE A 40 5.29 -16.93 2.60
CA PHE A 40 4.68 -17.72 1.54
C PHE A 40 5.57 -17.88 0.30
N HIS A 41 6.91 -17.67 0.46
CA HIS A 41 7.92 -17.82 -0.59
C HIS A 41 8.94 -18.91 -0.22
N ASP A 42 9.50 -19.57 -1.25
CA ASP A 42 10.42 -20.72 -1.08
C ASP A 42 11.88 -20.35 -1.34
N HIS A 43 12.14 -19.14 -1.80
CA HIS A 43 13.46 -18.66 -2.15
C HIS A 43 13.82 -17.41 -1.37
N TRP A 44 15.11 -17.16 -1.22
CA TRP A 44 15.62 -15.93 -0.68
C TRP A 44 15.25 -14.76 -1.62
N VAL A 45 14.59 -13.73 -1.10
CA VAL A 45 14.12 -12.56 -1.86
C VAL A 45 14.57 -11.28 -1.15
N PRO A 46 15.18 -10.30 -1.86
CA PRO A 46 15.56 -9.03 -1.26
C PRO A 46 14.32 -8.20 -0.88
N ARG A 47 14.36 -7.59 0.33
CA ARG A 47 13.33 -6.67 0.85
C ARG A 47 13.71 -5.20 0.66
N LEU A 48 14.48 -4.90 -0.37
CA LEU A 48 15.06 -3.59 -0.63
C LEU A 48 14.32 -2.79 -1.71
N GLY A 49 13.06 -3.14 -2.00
CA GLY A 49 12.25 -2.48 -3.03
C GLY A 49 11.96 -1.00 -2.76
N GLY A 50 12.04 -0.57 -1.50
CA GLY A 50 11.96 0.84 -1.15
C GLY A 50 13.07 1.70 -1.75
N ILE A 51 14.28 1.15 -1.93
CA ILE A 51 15.43 1.89 -2.51
C ILE A 51 15.15 2.33 -3.96
N PRO A 52 14.83 1.43 -4.90
CA PRO A 52 14.52 1.83 -6.27
C PRO A 52 13.31 2.76 -6.37
N ILE A 53 12.29 2.56 -5.53
CA ILE A 53 11.12 3.45 -5.49
C ILE A 53 11.56 4.85 -5.05
N PHE A 54 12.35 4.97 -3.97
CA PHE A 54 12.82 6.26 -3.47
C PHE A 54 13.74 6.97 -4.45
N ILE A 55 14.71 6.28 -5.06
CA ILE A 55 15.63 6.87 -6.06
C ILE A 55 14.85 7.40 -7.26
N SER A 56 13.87 6.64 -7.74
CA SER A 56 13.03 7.04 -8.86
C SER A 56 12.14 8.25 -8.50
N PHE A 57 11.49 8.21 -7.35
CA PHE A 57 10.69 9.32 -6.83
C PHE A 57 11.53 10.59 -6.68
N PHE A 58 12.68 10.51 -6.00
CA PHE A 58 13.60 11.61 -5.81
C PHE A 58 14.07 12.22 -7.14
N SER A 59 14.60 11.38 -8.04
CA SER A 59 15.10 11.85 -9.34
C SER A 59 14.01 12.42 -10.24
N GLY A 60 12.80 11.85 -10.18
CA GLY A 60 11.63 12.35 -10.91
C GLY A 60 11.21 13.74 -10.43
N LEU A 61 11.15 13.97 -9.10
CA LEU A 61 10.85 15.28 -8.53
C LEU A 61 11.97 16.30 -8.78
N LEU A 62 13.23 15.88 -8.70
CA LEU A 62 14.38 16.74 -8.99
C LEU A 62 14.35 17.24 -10.44
N LEU A 63 14.08 16.35 -11.40
CA LEU A 63 13.94 16.75 -12.80
C LEU A 63 12.74 17.69 -13.03
N LEU A 64 11.64 17.45 -12.32
CA LEU A 64 10.46 18.29 -12.39
C LEU A 64 10.75 19.69 -11.85
N SER A 65 11.50 19.81 -10.74
CA SER A 65 11.87 21.08 -10.13
C SER A 65 12.72 21.94 -11.08
N TRP A 66 13.65 21.36 -11.84
CA TRP A 66 14.45 22.08 -12.84
C TRP A 66 13.62 22.69 -13.98
N GLY A 67 12.45 22.12 -14.27
CA GLY A 67 11.55 22.60 -15.32
C GLY A 67 10.53 23.66 -14.85
N MET A 68 10.46 23.98 -13.55
CA MET A 68 9.46 24.83 -12.94
C MET A 68 10.11 25.83 -11.98
N HIS A 69 10.25 27.09 -12.39
CA HIS A 69 10.89 28.14 -11.58
C HIS A 69 10.20 28.41 -10.23
N ASP A 70 8.88 28.16 -10.10
CA ASP A 70 8.11 28.49 -8.90
C ASP A 70 7.84 27.31 -7.95
N GLY A 71 8.33 26.11 -8.28
CA GLY A 71 8.03 24.88 -7.53
C GLY A 71 9.20 24.24 -6.77
N GLU A 72 10.42 24.72 -6.96
CA GLU A 72 11.65 24.08 -6.47
C GLU A 72 11.62 23.82 -4.96
N GLN A 73 11.25 24.84 -4.16
CA GLN A 73 11.21 24.71 -2.71
C GLN A 73 10.18 23.68 -2.24
N THR A 74 9.02 23.62 -2.89
CA THR A 74 7.96 22.67 -2.51
C THR A 74 8.36 21.23 -2.80
N PHE A 75 8.99 20.96 -3.95
CA PHE A 75 9.50 19.61 -4.26
C PHE A 75 10.61 19.19 -3.30
N ALA A 76 11.53 20.12 -2.95
CA ALA A 76 12.56 19.88 -1.96
C ALA A 76 11.96 19.58 -0.56
N ASN A 77 10.94 20.31 -0.15
CA ASN A 77 10.23 20.10 1.11
C ASN A 77 9.52 18.73 1.12
N VAL A 78 8.86 18.35 0.02
CA VAL A 78 8.24 17.01 -0.10
C VAL A 78 9.28 15.91 0.09
N ILE A 79 10.44 16.01 -0.58
CA ILE A 79 11.53 15.04 -0.41
C ILE A 79 12.00 15.00 1.05
N LEU A 80 12.25 16.18 1.66
CA LEU A 80 12.72 16.28 3.06
C LEU A 80 11.74 15.59 4.02
N CYS A 81 10.43 15.83 3.85
CA CYS A 81 9.41 15.22 4.68
C CYS A 81 9.37 13.69 4.57
N THR A 82 9.77 13.11 3.41
CA THR A 82 9.77 11.64 3.24
C THR A 82 10.93 10.94 3.95
N LEU A 83 12.04 11.65 4.22
CA LEU A 83 13.28 11.04 4.73
C LEU A 83 13.12 10.28 6.05
N PRO A 84 12.38 10.79 7.08
CA PRO A 84 12.22 10.06 8.33
C PRO A 84 11.48 8.73 8.15
N ALA A 85 10.40 8.72 7.35
CA ALA A 85 9.61 7.52 7.08
C ALA A 85 10.40 6.49 6.26
N PHE A 86 11.08 6.93 5.20
CA PHE A 86 11.95 6.08 4.39
C PHE A 86 13.14 5.55 5.20
N GLY A 87 13.82 6.43 5.93
CA GLY A 87 15.05 6.09 6.66
C GLY A 87 14.82 5.05 7.75
N ILE A 88 13.75 5.18 8.55
CA ILE A 88 13.44 4.18 9.60
C ILE A 88 13.04 2.83 8.98
N GLY A 89 12.29 2.84 7.88
CA GLY A 89 11.93 1.62 7.16
C GLY A 89 13.16 0.93 6.58
N LEU A 90 14.08 1.69 5.99
CA LEU A 90 15.35 1.16 5.46
C LEU A 90 16.23 0.59 6.58
N LEU A 91 16.29 1.26 7.72
CA LEU A 91 16.98 0.75 8.90
C LEU A 91 16.41 -0.61 9.34
N GLU A 92 15.08 -0.76 9.35
CA GLU A 92 14.44 -2.05 9.67
C GLU A 92 14.75 -3.12 8.62
N ASP A 93 14.63 -2.81 7.33
CA ASP A 93 14.90 -3.76 6.25
C ASP A 93 16.34 -4.30 6.28
N ILE A 94 17.31 -3.45 6.70
CA ILE A 94 18.72 -3.83 6.80
C ILE A 94 19.03 -4.54 8.12
N THR A 95 18.56 -4.00 9.24
CA THR A 95 19.03 -4.42 10.58
C THR A 95 18.07 -5.37 11.29
N ARG A 96 16.77 -5.33 10.95
CA ARG A 96 15.67 -6.04 11.66
C ARG A 96 15.61 -5.71 13.16
N ARG A 97 16.03 -4.50 13.54
CA ARG A 97 16.13 -4.07 14.96
C ARG A 97 15.22 -2.91 15.30
N ALA A 98 14.62 -2.23 14.33
CA ALA A 98 13.72 -1.13 14.59
C ALA A 98 12.34 -1.67 15.06
N GLY A 99 12.04 -1.50 16.32
CA GLY A 99 10.74 -1.88 16.90
C GLY A 99 9.56 -1.10 16.28
N VAL A 100 8.33 -1.48 16.63
CA VAL A 100 7.11 -0.83 16.12
C VAL A 100 7.04 0.64 16.53
N LEU A 101 7.37 0.97 17.79
CA LEU A 101 7.27 2.34 18.30
C LEU A 101 8.22 3.33 17.61
N PRO A 102 9.54 3.06 17.45
CA PRO A 102 10.41 3.95 16.65
C PRO A 102 9.92 4.19 15.24
N ARG A 103 9.38 3.18 14.56
CA ARG A 103 8.81 3.31 13.20
C ARG A 103 7.60 4.22 13.19
N LEU A 104 6.70 4.08 14.18
CA LEU A 104 5.54 4.97 14.33
C LEU A 104 5.98 6.41 14.61
N VAL A 105 6.91 6.62 15.53
CA VAL A 105 7.41 7.95 15.86
C VAL A 105 8.05 8.64 14.65
N MET A 106 8.86 7.92 13.87
CA MET A 106 9.53 8.51 12.69
C MET A 106 8.55 8.83 11.56
N THR A 107 7.48 8.04 11.38
CA THR A 107 6.40 8.39 10.43
C THR A 107 5.58 9.60 10.93
N MET A 108 5.41 9.78 12.24
CA MET A 108 4.82 10.99 12.82
C MET A 108 5.74 12.20 12.68
N VAL A 109 7.07 12.04 12.83
CA VAL A 109 8.06 13.11 12.58
C VAL A 109 7.97 13.56 11.12
N ALA A 110 7.87 12.64 10.17
CA ALA A 110 7.64 12.96 8.76
C ALA A 110 6.37 13.82 8.58
N ALA A 111 5.25 13.44 9.21
CA ALA A 111 4.00 14.20 9.15
C ALA A 111 4.11 15.58 9.85
N GLY A 112 4.87 15.70 10.92
CA GLY A 112 5.16 16.99 11.58
C GLY A 112 5.97 17.93 10.68
N LEU A 113 6.93 17.41 9.91
CA LEU A 113 7.62 18.18 8.88
C LEU A 113 6.65 18.61 7.76
N GLY A 114 5.77 17.73 7.31
CA GLY A 114 4.73 18.06 6.32
C GLY A 114 3.78 19.14 6.80
N TRP A 115 3.32 19.06 8.03
CA TRP A 115 2.53 20.13 8.67
C TRP A 115 3.25 21.48 8.61
N TRP A 116 4.53 21.50 8.94
CA TRP A 116 5.28 22.75 9.05
C TRP A 116 5.77 23.29 7.69
N LEU A 117 6.23 22.43 6.79
CA LEU A 117 6.88 22.83 5.54
C LEU A 117 5.92 22.93 4.35
N LEU A 118 4.78 22.21 4.40
CA LEU A 118 3.85 22.04 3.28
C LEU A 118 2.41 22.44 3.63
N ASP A 119 2.16 22.84 4.89
CA ASP A 119 0.81 23.08 5.43
C ASP A 119 -0.13 21.87 5.23
N ALA A 120 0.46 20.67 5.21
CA ALA A 120 -0.26 19.42 4.99
C ALA A 120 -0.85 18.91 6.31
N GLY A 121 -2.08 19.31 6.61
CA GLY A 121 -2.73 19.00 7.86
C GLY A 121 -4.22 18.66 7.75
N LEU A 122 -4.75 18.01 8.77
CA LEU A 122 -6.17 17.76 8.92
C LEU A 122 -6.84 18.96 9.62
N HIS A 123 -7.18 19.98 8.84
CA HIS A 123 -7.84 21.19 9.35
C HIS A 123 -9.37 21.07 9.33
N ARG A 124 -9.93 20.14 8.57
CA ARG A 124 -11.38 19.85 8.48
C ARG A 124 -11.63 18.39 8.12
N LEU A 125 -12.77 17.88 8.52
CA LEU A 125 -13.27 16.53 8.23
C LEU A 125 -14.69 16.55 7.63
N ASP A 126 -15.27 17.71 7.39
CA ASP A 126 -16.68 17.93 7.01
C ASP A 126 -17.65 17.26 7.99
N ILE A 127 -17.31 17.27 9.29
CA ILE A 127 -18.15 16.78 10.38
C ILE A 127 -18.48 17.94 11.31
N PRO A 128 -19.74 18.36 11.40
CA PRO A 128 -20.16 19.43 12.30
C PRO A 128 -19.70 19.17 13.75
N GLY A 129 -19.15 20.20 14.40
CA GLY A 129 -18.59 20.11 15.74
C GLY A 129 -17.15 19.62 15.78
N VAL A 130 -16.76 18.63 14.98
CA VAL A 130 -15.34 18.23 14.90
C VAL A 130 -14.50 19.31 14.22
N ASP A 131 -15.00 19.89 13.12
CA ASP A 131 -14.30 20.96 12.42
C ASP A 131 -14.15 22.22 13.28
N THR A 132 -15.15 22.50 14.14
CA THR A 132 -15.05 23.56 15.14
C THR A 132 -13.93 23.28 16.14
N LEU A 133 -13.81 22.03 16.61
CA LEU A 133 -12.73 21.63 17.52
C LEU A 133 -11.36 21.74 16.86
N LEU A 134 -11.22 21.31 15.60
CA LEU A 134 -9.98 21.41 14.83
C LEU A 134 -9.56 22.88 14.65
N ALA A 135 -10.50 23.77 14.37
CA ALA A 135 -10.24 25.20 14.22
C ALA A 135 -9.87 25.89 15.55
N MET A 136 -10.52 25.49 16.65
CA MET A 136 -10.27 26.10 17.98
C MET A 136 -8.96 25.59 18.63
N TRP A 137 -8.55 24.37 18.32
CA TRP A 137 -7.42 23.68 18.95
C TRP A 137 -6.39 23.18 17.94
N PRO A 138 -5.47 24.04 17.44
CA PRO A 138 -4.46 23.64 16.46
C PRO A 138 -3.60 22.45 16.89
N LEU A 139 -3.32 22.32 18.21
CA LEU A 139 -2.59 21.18 18.75
C LEU A 139 -3.38 19.86 18.56
N PHE A 140 -4.71 19.87 18.70
CA PHE A 140 -5.54 18.73 18.42
C PHE A 140 -5.52 18.35 16.93
N ALA A 141 -5.59 19.32 16.03
CA ALA A 141 -5.46 19.14 14.60
C ALA A 141 -4.09 18.54 14.23
N LEU A 142 -3.01 19.06 14.84
CA LEU A 142 -1.66 18.51 14.67
C LEU A 142 -1.59 17.05 15.12
N VAL A 143 -2.02 16.74 16.35
CA VAL A 143 -1.98 15.35 16.88
C VAL A 143 -2.78 14.41 15.98
N LEU A 144 -3.97 14.82 15.53
CA LEU A 144 -4.79 14.04 14.61
C LEU A 144 -4.08 13.81 13.27
N THR A 145 -3.41 14.81 12.73
CA THR A 145 -2.59 14.73 11.51
C THR A 145 -1.47 13.70 11.67
N LEU A 146 -0.69 13.80 12.76
CA LEU A 146 0.41 12.88 13.04
C LEU A 146 -0.07 11.42 13.13
N VAL A 147 -1.17 11.21 13.86
CA VAL A 147 -1.77 9.87 14.04
C VAL A 147 -2.34 9.35 12.72
N ALA A 148 -3.01 10.19 11.93
CA ALA A 148 -3.59 9.78 10.66
C ALA A 148 -2.50 9.41 9.64
N ALA A 149 -1.48 10.26 9.45
CA ALA A 149 -0.39 9.98 8.52
C ALA A 149 0.44 8.76 8.94
N GLY A 150 0.83 8.68 10.22
CA GLY A 150 1.50 7.51 10.78
C GLY A 150 0.65 6.25 10.64
N GLY A 151 -0.66 6.35 10.90
CA GLY A 151 -1.62 5.27 10.75
C GLY A 151 -1.73 4.76 9.30
N VAL A 152 -1.80 5.65 8.32
CA VAL A 152 -1.82 5.28 6.89
C VAL A 152 -0.49 4.60 6.49
N ALA A 153 0.66 5.14 6.92
CA ALA A 153 1.96 4.55 6.64
C ALA A 153 2.06 3.11 7.18
N HIS A 154 1.63 2.88 8.42
CA HIS A 154 1.58 1.55 9.00
C HIS A 154 0.52 0.64 8.35
N ALA A 155 -0.61 1.19 7.93
CA ALA A 155 -1.66 0.42 7.25
C ALA A 155 -1.20 -0.11 5.88
N ILE A 156 -0.44 0.68 5.11
CA ILE A 156 0.19 0.23 3.86
C ILE A 156 1.21 -0.88 4.14
N ASN A 157 2.02 -0.75 5.21
CA ASN A 157 2.97 -1.80 5.62
C ASN A 157 2.25 -3.12 6.00
N ILE A 158 1.09 -3.05 6.69
CA ILE A 158 0.31 -4.24 7.08
C ILE A 158 -0.21 -5.00 5.85
N ILE A 159 -0.61 -4.32 4.78
CA ILE A 159 -1.09 -5.00 3.57
C ILE A 159 0.03 -5.47 2.64
N ASP A 160 1.29 -5.12 2.89
CA ASP A 160 2.43 -5.55 2.05
C ASP A 160 2.86 -7.00 2.36
N GLY A 161 1.92 -7.93 2.25
CA GLY A 161 2.15 -9.34 2.56
C GLY A 161 2.13 -10.29 1.34
N TYR A 162 1.75 -9.80 0.15
CA TYR A 162 1.59 -10.60 -1.07
C TYR A 162 2.09 -9.87 -2.30
N ASN A 163 2.60 -10.62 -3.28
CA ASN A 163 3.13 -10.05 -4.52
C ASN A 163 2.10 -9.16 -5.20
N GLY A 164 2.47 -7.91 -5.45
CA GLY A 164 1.65 -6.92 -6.14
C GLY A 164 0.50 -6.33 -5.33
N LEU A 165 0.24 -6.76 -4.09
CA LEU A 165 -0.91 -6.26 -3.35
C LEU A 165 -0.75 -4.77 -3.01
N SER A 166 0.26 -4.43 -2.23
CA SER A 166 0.54 -3.05 -1.81
C SER A 166 0.91 -2.15 -3.00
N GLY A 167 1.77 -2.64 -3.91
CA GLY A 167 2.21 -1.89 -5.07
C GLY A 167 1.04 -1.46 -5.98
N PHE A 168 0.15 -2.38 -6.35
CA PHE A 168 -1.03 -2.04 -7.16
C PHE A 168 -1.99 -1.12 -6.39
N PHE A 169 -2.25 -1.42 -5.12
CA PHE A 169 -3.10 -0.57 -4.28
C PHE A 169 -2.61 0.88 -4.26
N VAL A 170 -1.32 1.08 -4.02
CA VAL A 170 -0.69 2.41 -3.99
C VAL A 170 -0.80 3.10 -5.34
N ILE A 171 -0.57 2.39 -6.47
CA ILE A 171 -0.75 2.97 -7.82
C ILE A 171 -2.20 3.44 -8.02
N VAL A 172 -3.20 2.64 -7.64
CA VAL A 172 -4.61 3.01 -7.76
C VAL A 172 -4.93 4.26 -6.93
N VAL A 173 -4.46 4.33 -5.69
CA VAL A 173 -4.69 5.50 -4.82
C VAL A 173 -4.02 6.75 -5.39
N LEU A 174 -2.74 6.67 -5.76
CA LEU A 174 -1.99 7.80 -6.31
C LEU A 174 -2.55 8.27 -7.66
N ALA A 175 -2.94 7.35 -8.54
CA ALA A 175 -3.61 7.69 -9.78
C ALA A 175 -4.96 8.37 -9.55
N SER A 176 -5.74 7.92 -8.56
CA SER A 176 -7.01 8.54 -8.18
C SER A 176 -6.81 9.95 -7.62
N LEU A 177 -5.80 10.15 -6.74
CA LEU A 177 -5.43 11.48 -6.25
C LEU A 177 -5.00 12.40 -7.40
N ALA A 178 -4.22 11.90 -8.37
CA ALA A 178 -3.83 12.66 -9.55
C ALA A 178 -5.03 13.06 -10.42
N VAL A 179 -6.02 12.17 -10.59
CA VAL A 179 -7.26 12.47 -11.33
C VAL A 179 -8.06 13.55 -10.62
N VAL A 180 -8.28 13.45 -9.30
CA VAL A 180 -9.00 14.46 -8.53
C VAL A 180 -8.25 15.79 -8.56
N ALA A 181 -6.93 15.77 -8.33
CA ALA A 181 -6.08 16.97 -8.41
C ALA A 181 -6.17 17.66 -9.79
N SER A 182 -6.22 16.87 -10.88
CA SER A 182 -6.40 17.41 -12.23
C SER A 182 -7.77 18.07 -12.45
N GLN A 183 -8.83 17.55 -11.82
CA GLN A 183 -10.18 18.10 -11.91
C GLN A 183 -10.31 19.46 -11.21
N VAL A 184 -9.55 19.66 -10.12
CA VAL A 184 -9.51 20.94 -9.38
C VAL A 184 -8.37 21.86 -9.82
N GLY A 185 -7.58 21.44 -10.82
CA GLY A 185 -6.47 22.25 -11.34
C GLY A 185 -5.22 22.29 -10.45
N ASP A 186 -5.11 21.44 -9.44
CA ASP A 186 -3.91 21.34 -8.59
C ASP A 186 -2.80 20.53 -9.27
N VAL A 187 -2.07 21.25 -10.15
CA VAL A 187 -0.99 20.66 -10.95
C VAL A 187 0.12 20.09 -10.09
N LEU A 188 0.42 20.71 -8.94
CA LEU A 188 1.47 20.25 -8.03
C LEU A 188 1.18 18.87 -7.47
N VAL A 189 0.02 18.70 -6.83
CA VAL A 189 -0.40 17.42 -6.26
C VAL A 189 -0.53 16.35 -7.35
N MET A 190 -1.10 16.71 -8.51
CA MET A 190 -1.20 15.80 -9.66
C MET A 190 0.17 15.28 -10.10
N GLN A 191 1.17 16.16 -10.24
CA GLN A 191 2.50 15.79 -10.72
C GLN A 191 3.24 14.88 -9.73
N ILE A 192 3.22 15.22 -8.43
CA ILE A 192 3.85 14.41 -7.39
C ILE A 192 3.20 13.02 -7.33
N ALA A 193 1.86 12.96 -7.40
CA ALA A 193 1.12 11.70 -7.40
C ALA A 193 1.47 10.82 -8.62
N LEU A 194 1.55 11.39 -9.82
CA LEU A 194 1.92 10.66 -11.04
C LEU A 194 3.35 10.12 -10.99
N ILE A 195 4.32 10.93 -10.54
CA ILE A 195 5.72 10.48 -10.39
C ILE A 195 5.83 9.37 -9.35
N SER A 196 5.12 9.51 -8.22
CA SER A 196 5.08 8.47 -7.18
C SER A 196 4.48 7.16 -7.72
N ALA A 197 3.35 7.22 -8.43
CA ALA A 197 2.72 6.06 -9.06
C ALA A 197 3.65 5.40 -10.10
N ALA A 198 4.35 6.20 -10.90
CA ALA A 198 5.32 5.74 -11.89
C ALA A 198 6.50 5.00 -11.24
N SER A 199 7.00 5.53 -10.12
CA SER A 199 8.09 4.90 -9.36
C SER A 199 7.68 3.52 -8.83
N VAL A 200 6.44 3.39 -8.38
CA VAL A 200 5.88 2.09 -7.94
C VAL A 200 5.63 1.16 -9.11
N LEU A 201 5.21 1.68 -10.27
CA LEU A 201 4.95 0.87 -11.47
C LEU A 201 6.22 0.17 -11.95
N GLY A 202 7.37 0.86 -12.00
CA GLY A 202 8.65 0.26 -12.36
C GLY A 202 9.07 -0.87 -11.40
N PHE A 203 8.84 -0.70 -10.10
CA PHE A 203 9.03 -1.74 -9.09
C PHE A 203 8.05 -2.91 -9.28
N LEU A 204 6.78 -2.63 -9.55
CA LEU A 204 5.73 -3.64 -9.64
C LEU A 204 6.02 -4.69 -10.73
N VAL A 205 6.68 -4.33 -11.81
CA VAL A 205 7.09 -5.26 -12.88
C VAL A 205 8.00 -6.39 -12.34
N TRP A 206 8.82 -6.11 -11.33
CA TRP A 206 9.69 -7.10 -10.70
C TRP A 206 9.02 -7.84 -9.54
N ASN A 207 8.10 -7.16 -8.85
CA ASN A 207 7.39 -7.73 -7.71
C ASN A 207 6.23 -8.65 -8.14
N PHE A 208 5.44 -8.26 -9.13
CA PHE A 208 4.28 -9.04 -9.58
C PHE A 208 4.50 -9.60 -10.99
N PRO A 209 4.16 -10.88 -11.24
CA PRO A 209 3.62 -11.87 -10.29
C PRO A 209 4.71 -12.65 -9.54
N PHE A 210 5.99 -12.51 -9.88
CA PHE A 210 7.05 -13.44 -9.54
C PHE A 210 7.73 -13.20 -8.18
N GLY A 211 7.47 -12.06 -7.52
CA GLY A 211 8.05 -11.75 -6.21
C GLY A 211 9.58 -11.72 -6.21
N ARG A 212 10.22 -11.17 -7.26
CA ARG A 212 11.69 -11.11 -7.38
C ARG A 212 12.33 -10.11 -6.42
N ILE A 213 11.55 -9.16 -5.93
CA ILE A 213 11.93 -8.18 -4.91
C ILE A 213 10.69 -7.81 -4.11
N PHE A 214 10.80 -7.65 -2.79
CA PHE A 214 9.73 -7.16 -1.94
C PHE A 214 9.89 -5.69 -1.67
N MET A 215 8.77 -4.98 -1.44
CA MET A 215 8.74 -3.54 -1.17
C MET A 215 9.57 -3.18 0.07
N GLY A 216 9.43 -3.98 1.12
CA GLY A 216 10.05 -3.76 2.41
C GLY A 216 9.39 -2.65 3.21
N ASP A 217 9.85 -2.48 4.45
CA ASP A 217 9.36 -1.45 5.36
C ASP A 217 9.69 -0.04 4.83
N ALA A 218 10.87 0.13 4.19
CA ALA A 218 11.28 1.38 3.56
C ALA A 218 10.27 1.86 2.51
N GLY A 219 9.88 0.97 1.59
CA GLY A 219 8.92 1.30 0.54
C GLY A 219 7.52 1.51 1.08
N ALA A 220 7.07 0.65 2.01
CA ALA A 220 5.72 0.73 2.57
C ALA A 220 5.48 2.01 3.38
N TYR A 221 6.43 2.40 4.27
CA TYR A 221 6.31 3.63 5.05
C TYR A 221 6.47 4.89 4.18
N LEU A 222 7.40 4.89 3.23
CA LEU A 222 7.55 5.98 2.25
C LEU A 222 6.23 6.24 1.53
N LEU A 223 5.67 5.20 0.91
CA LEU A 223 4.48 5.33 0.06
C LEU A 223 3.22 5.63 0.86
N GLY A 224 3.07 5.02 2.03
CA GLY A 224 1.95 5.32 2.92
C GLY A 224 2.00 6.77 3.42
N PHE A 225 3.19 7.28 3.76
CA PHE A 225 3.40 8.70 4.10
C PHE A 225 3.09 9.61 2.91
N VAL A 226 3.64 9.34 1.72
CA VAL A 226 3.39 10.15 0.50
C VAL A 226 1.90 10.22 0.18
N ILE A 227 1.17 9.12 0.29
CA ILE A 227 -0.29 9.10 0.09
C ILE A 227 -0.99 10.01 1.11
N ALA A 228 -0.64 9.90 2.39
CA ALA A 228 -1.25 10.72 3.45
C ALA A 228 -0.96 12.20 3.24
N GLU A 229 0.28 12.54 2.92
CA GLU A 229 0.74 13.89 2.66
C GLU A 229 0.00 14.52 1.48
N LEU A 230 -0.04 13.84 0.33
CA LEU A 230 -0.74 14.32 -0.86
C LEU A 230 -2.26 14.44 -0.63
N ALA A 231 -2.84 13.53 0.15
CA ALA A 231 -4.25 13.59 0.53
C ALA A 231 -4.56 14.84 1.35
N MET A 232 -3.72 15.18 2.32
CA MET A 232 -3.86 16.39 3.15
C MET A 232 -3.62 17.66 2.35
N MET A 233 -2.54 17.70 1.56
CA MET A 233 -2.27 18.82 0.66
C MET A 233 -3.44 19.08 -0.29
N LEU A 234 -3.99 18.03 -0.92
CA LEU A 234 -5.11 18.15 -1.85
C LEU A 234 -6.33 18.80 -1.18
N VAL A 235 -6.69 18.36 0.03
CA VAL A 235 -7.86 18.88 0.77
C VAL A 235 -7.64 20.28 1.30
N VAL A 236 -6.43 20.61 1.77
CA VAL A 236 -6.13 21.95 2.30
C VAL A 236 -6.09 23.00 1.18
N ARG A 237 -5.47 22.65 0.06
CA ARG A 237 -5.29 23.56 -1.10
C ARG A 237 -6.58 23.74 -1.90
N ASN A 238 -7.51 22.79 -1.82
CA ASN A 238 -8.75 22.77 -2.63
C ASN A 238 -9.96 22.56 -1.71
N PRO A 239 -10.58 23.66 -1.21
CA PRO A 239 -11.70 23.59 -0.27
C PRO A 239 -12.92 22.80 -0.77
N GLU A 240 -13.10 22.70 -2.09
CA GLU A 240 -14.16 21.92 -2.72
C GLU A 240 -13.96 20.41 -2.65
N VAL A 241 -12.73 19.93 -2.40
CA VAL A 241 -12.45 18.49 -2.25
C VAL A 241 -12.85 18.03 -0.87
N SER A 242 -13.77 17.09 -0.80
CA SER A 242 -14.18 16.49 0.48
C SER A 242 -13.04 15.70 1.13
N PRO A 243 -12.79 15.86 2.44
CA PRO A 243 -11.83 15.03 3.18
C PRO A 243 -12.15 13.53 3.15
N TRP A 244 -13.41 13.17 2.88
CA TRP A 244 -13.85 11.79 2.74
C TRP A 244 -13.39 11.15 1.42
N CYS A 245 -13.01 11.96 0.42
CA CYS A 245 -12.48 11.43 -0.83
C CYS A 245 -11.16 10.66 -0.60
N PRO A 246 -10.08 11.27 -0.09
CA PRO A 246 -8.85 10.54 0.18
C PRO A 246 -9.01 9.48 1.28
N LEU A 247 -9.90 9.68 2.26
CA LEU A 247 -10.19 8.65 3.27
C LEU A 247 -10.77 7.39 2.63
N LEU A 248 -11.73 7.53 1.69
CA LEU A 248 -12.30 6.40 0.96
C LEU A 248 -11.24 5.69 0.11
N LEU A 249 -10.30 6.43 -0.50
CA LEU A 249 -9.19 5.84 -1.27
C LEU A 249 -8.32 4.90 -0.42
N VAL A 250 -8.03 5.26 0.82
CA VAL A 250 -7.21 4.45 1.73
C VAL A 250 -8.03 3.54 2.65
N MET A 251 -9.34 3.43 2.40
CA MET A 251 -10.26 2.73 3.31
C MET A 251 -9.88 1.27 3.56
N TYR A 252 -9.41 0.53 2.55
CA TYR A 252 -9.06 -0.88 2.73
C TYR A 252 -7.92 -1.08 3.75
N PRO A 253 -6.71 -0.52 3.61
CA PRO A 253 -5.64 -0.73 4.58
C PRO A 253 -5.96 -0.13 5.96
N VAL A 254 -6.60 1.04 6.00
CA VAL A 254 -6.98 1.68 7.27
C VAL A 254 -8.01 0.83 8.01
N TRP A 255 -9.08 0.39 7.33
CA TRP A 255 -10.10 -0.46 7.95
C TRP A 255 -9.56 -1.83 8.38
N GLU A 256 -8.69 -2.44 7.57
CA GLU A 256 -7.98 -3.69 7.93
C GLU A 256 -7.22 -3.53 9.24
N THR A 257 -6.48 -2.43 9.37
CA THR A 257 -5.70 -2.11 10.58
C THR A 257 -6.59 -1.88 11.79
N LEU A 258 -7.58 -0.98 11.68
CA LEU A 258 -8.53 -0.67 12.76
C LEU A 258 -9.31 -1.91 13.21
N PHE A 259 -9.82 -2.69 12.24
CA PHE A 259 -10.56 -3.92 12.53
C PHE A 259 -9.67 -4.97 13.21
N SER A 260 -8.41 -5.10 12.80
CA SER A 260 -7.46 -6.00 13.46
C SER A 260 -7.14 -5.56 14.90
N VAL A 261 -6.90 -4.26 15.11
CA VAL A 261 -6.67 -3.70 16.46
C VAL A 261 -7.90 -3.92 17.34
N PHE A 262 -9.08 -3.56 16.86
CA PHE A 262 -10.34 -3.75 17.58
C PHE A 262 -10.58 -5.22 17.96
N ARG A 263 -10.42 -6.14 17.01
CA ARG A 263 -10.58 -7.58 17.26
C ARG A 263 -9.59 -8.13 18.29
N ARG A 264 -8.34 -7.64 18.30
CA ARG A 264 -7.32 -8.03 19.28
C ARG A 264 -7.61 -7.42 20.65
N ALA A 265 -8.02 -6.15 20.72
CA ALA A 265 -8.40 -5.48 21.94
C ALA A 265 -9.56 -6.19 22.68
N LEU A 266 -10.52 -6.74 21.94
CA LEU A 266 -11.62 -7.53 22.51
C LEU A 266 -11.16 -8.85 23.16
N ARG A 267 -9.99 -9.36 22.79
CA ARG A 267 -9.42 -10.59 23.38
C ARG A 267 -8.49 -10.28 24.56
N SER A 268 -7.56 -9.38 24.38
CA SER A 268 -6.63 -8.90 25.42
C SER A 268 -5.86 -7.68 24.89
N LEU A 269 -5.77 -6.62 25.69
CA LEU A 269 -4.96 -5.43 25.35
C LEU A 269 -3.49 -5.76 25.09
N ALA A 270 -2.94 -6.76 25.79
CA ALA A 270 -1.56 -7.21 25.62
C ALA A 270 -1.27 -7.82 24.23
N GLN A 271 -2.30 -8.21 23.47
CA GLN A 271 -2.16 -8.80 22.13
C GLN A 271 -2.13 -7.77 20.99
N ILE A 272 -2.37 -6.49 21.26
CA ILE A 272 -2.48 -5.45 20.23
C ILE A 272 -1.18 -5.32 19.41
N GLY A 273 -0.01 -5.44 20.04
CA GLY A 273 1.31 -5.34 19.39
C GLY A 273 1.87 -6.64 18.82
N GLN A 274 1.18 -7.78 18.94
CA GLN A 274 1.69 -9.07 18.47
C GLN A 274 1.36 -9.31 16.98
N PRO A 275 2.16 -10.16 16.27
CA PRO A 275 1.87 -10.55 14.89
C PRO A 275 0.48 -11.18 14.76
N ASP A 276 -0.31 -10.70 13.80
CA ASP A 276 -1.65 -11.22 13.53
C ASP A 276 -1.64 -12.12 12.29
N ALA A 277 -2.27 -13.27 12.38
CA ALA A 277 -2.39 -14.25 11.30
C ALA A 277 -3.80 -14.30 10.69
N LEU A 278 -4.68 -13.33 11.02
CA LEU A 278 -6.08 -13.30 10.64
C LEU A 278 -6.47 -12.04 9.83
N HIS A 279 -5.51 -11.44 9.13
CA HIS A 279 -5.79 -10.38 8.17
C HIS A 279 -6.60 -10.90 6.98
N LEU A 280 -7.42 -10.04 6.35
CA LEU A 280 -8.29 -10.42 5.23
C LEU A 280 -7.49 -11.08 4.10
N HIS A 281 -6.34 -10.52 3.73
CA HIS A 281 -5.47 -11.07 2.68
C HIS A 281 -4.99 -12.49 3.03
N GLN A 282 -4.68 -12.78 4.30
CA GLN A 282 -4.27 -14.11 4.75
C GLN A 282 -5.44 -15.11 4.74
N LEU A 283 -6.65 -14.63 5.09
CA LEU A 283 -7.85 -15.45 5.01
C LEU A 283 -8.20 -15.80 3.56
N ILE A 284 -8.09 -14.86 2.63
CA ILE A 284 -8.29 -15.11 1.19
C ILE A 284 -7.29 -16.16 0.71
N TYR A 285 -6.00 -16.01 0.99
CA TYR A 285 -4.98 -16.99 0.64
C TYR A 285 -5.30 -18.39 1.19
N ARG A 286 -5.62 -18.47 2.48
CA ARG A 286 -5.86 -19.75 3.16
C ARG A 286 -7.17 -20.43 2.78
N ARG A 287 -8.21 -19.65 2.39
CA ARG A 287 -9.58 -20.15 2.19
C ARG A 287 -9.97 -20.25 0.71
N LEU A 288 -9.71 -19.21 -0.07
CA LEU A 288 -10.11 -19.17 -1.48
C LEU A 288 -9.07 -19.85 -2.38
N MET A 289 -7.77 -19.62 -2.08
CA MET A 289 -6.69 -20.19 -2.88
C MET A 289 -6.30 -21.63 -2.48
N LYS A 290 -6.89 -22.19 -1.41
CA LYS A 290 -6.53 -23.54 -0.90
C LYS A 290 -6.65 -24.64 -1.96
N ARG A 291 -7.58 -24.51 -2.89
CA ARG A 291 -7.85 -25.51 -3.95
C ARG A 291 -7.05 -25.29 -5.22
N TYR A 292 -6.28 -24.23 -5.31
CA TYR A 292 -5.46 -23.92 -6.48
C TYR A 292 -4.13 -24.69 -6.39
N GLY A 293 -4.06 -25.86 -6.98
CA GLY A 293 -2.86 -26.70 -7.08
C GLY A 293 -2.36 -27.30 -5.76
N SER A 294 -1.23 -27.98 -5.82
CA SER A 294 -0.59 -28.60 -4.66
C SER A 294 0.15 -27.54 -3.82
N SER A 295 0.02 -27.63 -2.49
CA SER A 295 0.80 -26.79 -1.56
C SER A 295 2.29 -27.16 -1.49
N LYS A 296 2.67 -28.32 -2.04
CA LYS A 296 4.06 -28.80 -2.09
C LYS A 296 4.82 -28.30 -3.31
N ASP A 297 4.13 -27.81 -4.36
CA ASP A 297 4.74 -27.30 -5.58
C ASP A 297 5.05 -25.80 -5.41
N PRO A 298 6.32 -25.36 -5.52
CA PRO A 298 6.73 -23.97 -5.41
C PRO A 298 6.01 -23.05 -6.41
N HIS A 299 5.80 -23.50 -7.65
CA HIS A 299 5.10 -22.73 -8.68
C HIS A 299 3.63 -22.49 -8.29
N HIS A 300 2.95 -23.50 -7.78
CA HIS A 300 1.57 -23.34 -7.31
C HIS A 300 1.48 -22.41 -6.10
N ARG A 301 2.47 -22.43 -5.19
CA ARG A 301 2.52 -21.50 -4.05
C ARG A 301 2.70 -20.05 -4.52
N LEU A 302 3.61 -19.81 -5.45
CA LEU A 302 3.83 -18.50 -6.04
C LEU A 302 2.55 -17.96 -6.71
N MET A 303 1.89 -18.78 -7.55
CA MET A 303 0.65 -18.37 -8.22
C MET A 303 -0.48 -18.10 -7.22
N ARG A 304 -0.60 -18.91 -6.16
CA ARG A 304 -1.57 -18.66 -5.07
C ARG A 304 -1.32 -17.33 -4.37
N ASN A 305 -0.05 -16.98 -4.12
CA ASN A 305 0.34 -15.71 -3.55
C ASN A 305 -0.14 -14.56 -4.44
N SER A 306 0.24 -14.56 -5.71
CA SER A 306 -0.09 -13.51 -6.67
C SER A 306 -1.59 -13.40 -6.96
N PHE A 307 -2.31 -14.52 -7.09
CA PHE A 307 -3.76 -14.49 -7.28
C PHE A 307 -4.54 -13.99 -6.06
N THR A 308 -3.98 -14.08 -4.86
CA THR A 308 -4.58 -13.46 -3.66
C THR A 308 -4.70 -11.95 -3.84
N SER A 309 -3.71 -11.32 -4.43
CA SER A 309 -3.69 -9.87 -4.67
C SER A 309 -4.80 -9.42 -5.62
N LEU A 310 -5.15 -10.20 -6.66
CA LEU A 310 -6.22 -9.85 -7.60
C LEU A 310 -7.59 -9.67 -6.93
N TYR A 311 -7.91 -10.48 -5.92
CA TYR A 311 -9.16 -10.32 -5.16
C TYR A 311 -9.18 -9.01 -4.36
N LEU A 312 -8.03 -8.59 -3.87
CA LEU A 312 -7.91 -7.39 -3.05
C LEU A 312 -7.77 -6.13 -3.90
N TRP A 313 -7.30 -6.26 -5.14
CA TRP A 313 -7.34 -5.18 -6.13
C TRP A 313 -8.78 -4.73 -6.44
N ALA A 314 -9.74 -5.68 -6.42
CA ALA A 314 -11.14 -5.33 -6.57
C ALA A 314 -11.63 -4.41 -5.45
N LEU A 315 -11.14 -4.57 -4.21
CA LEU A 315 -11.47 -3.66 -3.10
C LEU A 315 -10.87 -2.26 -3.31
N ALA A 316 -9.64 -2.18 -3.84
CA ALA A 316 -9.02 -0.90 -4.18
C ALA A 316 -9.84 -0.15 -5.24
N VAL A 317 -10.25 -0.83 -6.32
CA VAL A 317 -11.07 -0.25 -7.38
C VAL A 317 -12.47 0.13 -6.87
N PHE A 318 -13.06 -0.70 -6.00
CA PHE A 318 -14.36 -0.41 -5.37
C PHE A 318 -14.34 0.90 -4.57
N CYS A 319 -13.23 1.23 -3.92
CA CYS A 319 -13.07 2.51 -3.22
C CYS A 319 -12.70 3.66 -4.18
N ALA A 320 -11.83 3.40 -5.16
CA ALA A 320 -11.28 4.42 -6.05
C ALA A 320 -12.33 5.01 -6.99
N VAL A 321 -13.19 4.18 -7.58
CA VAL A 321 -14.20 4.64 -8.54
C VAL A 321 -15.16 5.65 -7.91
N PRO A 322 -15.86 5.37 -6.79
CA PRO A 322 -16.75 6.36 -6.19
C PRO A 322 -15.99 7.56 -5.61
N ALA A 323 -14.75 7.40 -5.13
CA ALA A 323 -13.94 8.52 -4.66
C ALA A 323 -13.67 9.53 -5.79
N MET A 324 -13.33 9.06 -6.99
CA MET A 324 -13.10 9.92 -8.17
C MET A 324 -14.39 10.52 -8.75
N LEU A 325 -15.53 9.81 -8.67
CA LEU A 325 -16.80 10.28 -9.21
C LEU A 325 -17.50 11.28 -8.29
N PHE A 326 -17.35 11.15 -6.99
CA PHE A 326 -18.05 11.93 -5.97
C PHE A 326 -17.08 12.73 -5.08
N TRP A 327 -15.90 13.08 -5.60
CA TRP A 327 -14.80 13.70 -4.85
C TRP A 327 -15.19 14.95 -4.03
N ASN A 328 -16.23 15.68 -4.45
CA ASN A 328 -16.78 16.87 -3.79
C ASN A 328 -18.10 16.64 -3.06
N ASN A 329 -18.59 15.39 -2.96
CA ASN A 329 -19.88 15.06 -2.34
C ASN A 329 -19.67 14.27 -1.06
N THR A 330 -19.48 14.97 0.06
CA THR A 330 -19.24 14.37 1.38
C THR A 330 -20.29 13.35 1.79
N PRO A 331 -21.61 13.58 1.70
CA PRO A 331 -22.61 12.57 2.04
C PRO A 331 -22.51 11.28 1.24
N ALA A 332 -22.27 11.37 -0.07
CA ALA A 332 -22.08 10.20 -0.93
C ALA A 332 -20.83 9.41 -0.53
N LEU A 333 -19.71 10.09 -0.30
CA LEU A 333 -18.45 9.46 0.13
C LEU A 333 -18.56 8.80 1.50
N MET A 334 -19.24 9.43 2.45
CA MET A 334 -19.60 8.81 3.74
C MET A 334 -20.39 7.52 3.51
N GLY A 335 -21.43 7.57 2.67
CA GLY A 335 -22.25 6.40 2.33
C GLY A 335 -21.41 5.25 1.76
N PHE A 336 -20.50 5.51 0.81
CA PHE A 336 -19.60 4.51 0.26
C PHE A 336 -18.60 3.98 1.29
N SER A 337 -18.11 4.82 2.21
CA SER A 337 -17.23 4.40 3.29
C SER A 337 -17.93 3.44 4.26
N PHE A 338 -19.17 3.72 4.63
CA PHE A 338 -19.99 2.81 5.45
C PHE A 338 -20.34 1.52 4.70
N LEU A 339 -20.67 1.62 3.41
CA LEU A 339 -20.93 0.45 2.57
C LEU A 339 -19.70 -0.45 2.48
N PHE A 340 -18.49 0.13 2.33
CA PHE A 340 -17.23 -0.61 2.36
C PHE A 340 -17.07 -1.33 3.70
N ALA A 341 -17.21 -0.62 4.83
CA ALA A 341 -17.04 -1.17 6.16
C ALA A 341 -17.96 -2.37 6.42
N ILE A 342 -19.25 -2.24 6.06
CA ILE A 342 -20.25 -3.32 6.19
C ILE A 342 -19.87 -4.50 5.29
N SER A 343 -19.54 -4.24 4.02
CA SER A 343 -19.18 -5.26 3.04
C SER A 343 -17.92 -6.03 3.48
N TYR A 344 -16.92 -5.31 4.02
CA TYR A 344 -15.71 -5.90 4.59
C TYR A 344 -16.04 -6.86 5.75
N VAL A 345 -16.86 -6.42 6.72
CA VAL A 345 -17.24 -7.26 7.87
C VAL A 345 -18.01 -8.50 7.43
N ILE A 346 -18.93 -8.37 6.46
CA ILE A 346 -19.67 -9.51 5.91
C ILE A 346 -18.71 -10.48 5.21
N LEU A 347 -17.82 -10.00 4.36
CA LEU A 347 -16.83 -10.82 3.66
C LEU A 347 -15.93 -11.54 4.66
N TYR A 348 -15.41 -10.82 5.66
CA TYR A 348 -14.56 -11.35 6.71
C TYR A 348 -15.26 -12.47 7.50
N ARG A 349 -16.51 -12.25 7.94
CA ARG A 349 -17.31 -13.26 8.65
C ARG A 349 -17.56 -14.51 7.80
N ARG A 350 -17.89 -14.34 6.51
CA ARG A 350 -18.08 -15.47 5.58
C ARG A 350 -16.82 -16.28 5.39
N LEU A 351 -15.66 -15.62 5.29
CA LEU A 351 -14.36 -16.30 5.18
C LEU A 351 -14.03 -17.11 6.44
N ILE A 352 -14.27 -16.58 7.63
CA ILE A 352 -14.05 -17.30 8.89
C ILE A 352 -14.97 -18.53 8.98
N GLN A 353 -16.25 -18.39 8.62
CA GLN A 353 -17.26 -19.47 8.70
C GLN A 353 -17.17 -20.49 7.56
N PHE A 354 -16.21 -20.36 6.61
CA PHE A 354 -16.10 -21.21 5.41
C PHE A 354 -17.35 -21.18 4.50
N ARG A 355 -18.15 -20.12 4.53
CA ARG A 355 -19.42 -19.96 3.77
C ARG A 355 -19.22 -19.10 2.51
N MET A 356 -18.18 -19.39 1.72
CA MET A 356 -17.93 -18.63 0.49
C MET A 356 -18.67 -19.21 -0.72
N PRO A 357 -19.22 -18.37 -1.62
CA PRO A 357 -19.79 -18.82 -2.87
C PRO A 357 -18.79 -19.61 -3.72
N ARG A 358 -19.25 -20.68 -4.36
CA ARG A 358 -18.37 -21.59 -5.13
C ARG A 358 -17.64 -20.90 -6.29
N PHE A 359 -18.21 -19.84 -6.87
CA PHE A 359 -17.60 -19.10 -7.98
C PHE A 359 -16.38 -18.26 -7.54
N MET A 360 -16.28 -17.89 -6.27
CA MET A 360 -15.12 -17.18 -5.70
C MET A 360 -13.94 -18.10 -5.39
N VAL A 361 -14.13 -19.43 -5.44
CA VAL A 361 -13.08 -20.40 -5.14
C VAL A 361 -12.44 -20.87 -6.45
N LEU A 362 -11.21 -20.45 -6.72
CA LEU A 362 -10.47 -20.90 -7.90
C LEU A 362 -10.24 -22.40 -7.85
N LYS A 363 -10.59 -23.09 -8.94
CA LYS A 363 -10.31 -24.52 -9.15
C LYS A 363 -9.13 -24.65 -10.12
N PRO A 364 -8.26 -25.68 -9.96
CA PRO A 364 -7.24 -25.95 -10.96
C PRO A 364 -7.91 -26.33 -12.28
N SER A 365 -7.35 -25.85 -13.39
CA SER A 365 -7.77 -26.28 -14.73
C SER A 365 -7.61 -27.80 -14.86
N ALA A 366 -8.62 -28.45 -15.42
CA ALA A 366 -8.72 -29.90 -15.52
C ALA A 366 -7.67 -30.58 -16.46
N SER A 367 -6.72 -29.81 -17.02
CA SER A 367 -5.83 -30.27 -18.10
C SER A 367 -4.71 -31.26 -17.70
N LYS A 368 -4.53 -31.58 -16.41
CA LYS A 368 -3.44 -32.49 -15.99
C LYS A 368 -3.89 -33.85 -15.44
N ARG A 369 -5.16 -34.23 -15.56
CA ARG A 369 -5.59 -35.61 -15.14
C ARG A 369 -5.30 -36.69 -16.16
N LEU A 370 -4.88 -36.35 -17.38
CA LEU A 370 -4.71 -37.32 -18.48
C LEU A 370 -3.34 -38.02 -18.52
N HIS A 371 -2.33 -37.58 -17.76
CA HIS A 371 -0.99 -38.19 -17.82
C HIS A 371 -0.65 -39.20 -16.74
N THR A 372 -1.46 -39.35 -15.68
CA THR A 372 -1.17 -40.31 -14.60
C THR A 372 -1.88 -41.68 -14.77
N SER A 373 -2.90 -41.78 -15.62
CA SER A 373 -3.62 -43.04 -15.82
C SER A 373 -2.99 -43.99 -16.86
N LYS A 374 -1.98 -43.54 -17.62
CA LYS A 374 -1.29 -44.36 -18.63
C LYS A 374 -0.01 -45.07 -18.14
N ARG A 375 0.47 -44.80 -16.93
CA ARG A 375 1.71 -45.41 -16.41
C ARG A 375 1.52 -46.68 -15.57
N THR A 376 0.30 -47.03 -15.24
CA THR A 376 0.01 -48.23 -14.41
C THR A 376 -0.51 -49.46 -15.21
N ARG A 377 -0.53 -49.39 -16.55
CA ARG A 377 -0.97 -50.53 -17.39
C ARG A 377 0.13 -51.24 -18.21
N SER A 378 1.42 -50.93 -18.00
CA SER A 378 2.50 -51.55 -18.78
C SER A 378 3.49 -52.41 -17.94
N SER A 379 3.13 -52.82 -16.71
CA SER A 379 3.97 -53.70 -15.89
C SER A 379 3.26 -54.99 -15.43
N SER A 380 2.35 -55.50 -16.26
CA SER A 380 1.82 -56.85 -16.08
C SER A 380 1.67 -57.50 -17.45
N LYS A 381 2.80 -57.94 -17.99
CA LYS A 381 2.93 -59.10 -18.92
C LYS A 381 4.34 -59.67 -18.78
#